data_275e63e2d6894198d5fd2cd650ed9667
#
_entry.id   275e63e2d6894198d5fd2cd650ed9667
#
_cell.length_a   1.000
_cell.length_b   1.000
_cell.length_c   1.000
_cell.angle_alpha   90.00
_cell.angle_beta   90.00
_cell.angle_gamma   90.00
#
_symmetry.space_group_name_H-M   'P 1'
#
loop_
_entity.id
_entity.type
_entity.pdbx_description
1 polymer ?
#
loop_
_entity_poly.entity_id
_entity_poly.type
_entity_poly.pdbx_seq_one_letter_code
_entity_poly.pdbx_strand_id
1 'polypeptide(L)'
;MITRKGALRRSTMKLQSAKIAWLSIMVTFVVLMQVLAAEVPAGVRTTANNLPNQASLAAAVVSSYTASTSSTTTSSPIPSYWITTNLGNVLTYGGVPFYGSLAGKKLSSPVTAMAATPDQKGYWLLQQNGQVTAFGDAHFYGSMAGKPLRHPAVAIEPDQNTGGYWIATTGGQVFSFNAPFYGSMPSDNIPLPSPVTGFAPTPSGGGYWLTDKTGNVYTFGNATFYGSALSPGISAQTPIVAITSTPTGNGYWLTTSGGQVLNFGDAKSQGQFSAKLSAPVTSMASTPGGNGYWVAMANGGIMNFGTAQYGGSAGGILAPGAVAVNVVEGPGNGDPPSRLTYPSGSFGYDISWPQCGNPYPSKPYTIAIVGVTGGTANSQNPCLGSEATWAGYAHENYINVNIPSSSNDLGDTNGPFGNCPQSSGNWYCEAANFGYAAATQALSYAASSNASSPVWWLDVEVAGGFTGSWPSNGNGTWSTNLNINMEVIQGMLMAFKAEGVTPGIYSTYVQWPEIAGSYNPGGPLWVAGAYDSSWQNHCSAPYIYANGTPTLVQGTAGPNNTVYDEDFAC
;
A
#
# COMPACT_ATOMS: atom_id res chain seq x y z
N MET A 1 50.76 -4.52 -52.24
CA MET A 1 49.61 -4.16 -53.13
C MET A 1 48.29 -4.62 -52.55
N ILE A 2 48.06 -4.43 -51.23
CA ILE A 2 46.84 -4.86 -50.50
C ILE A 2 46.39 -3.78 -49.46
N THR A 3 46.24 -2.54 -49.87
CA THR A 3 45.80 -1.48 -48.91
C THR A 3 44.81 -0.47 -49.49
N ARG A 4 44.30 -0.66 -50.71
CA ARG A 4 43.29 0.28 -51.28
C ARG A 4 41.85 -0.24 -51.43
N LYS A 5 41.57 -1.54 -51.20
CA LYS A 5 40.20 -2.12 -51.31
C LYS A 5 39.39 -2.09 -50.00
N GLY A 6 40.02 -1.91 -48.84
CA GLY A 6 39.36 -1.89 -47.55
C GLY A 6 38.73 -0.53 -47.17
N ALA A 7 39.24 0.55 -47.70
CA ALA A 7 38.74 1.89 -47.39
C ALA A 7 37.42 2.28 -48.14
N LEU A 8 37.23 1.76 -49.37
CA LEU A 8 36.02 2.03 -50.15
C LEU A 8 34.76 1.29 -49.62
N ARG A 9 34.94 0.10 -49.03
CA ARG A 9 33.77 -0.64 -48.45
C ARG A 9 33.24 -0.02 -47.14
N ARG A 10 34.10 0.62 -46.33
CA ARG A 10 33.67 1.30 -45.10
C ARG A 10 32.95 2.61 -45.36
N SER A 11 33.26 3.29 -46.45
CA SER A 11 32.62 4.55 -46.84
C SER A 11 31.19 4.34 -47.40
N THR A 12 30.97 3.27 -48.16
CA THR A 12 29.65 2.95 -48.74
C THR A 12 28.67 2.40 -47.69
N MET A 13 29.12 1.67 -46.65
CA MET A 13 28.26 1.25 -45.56
C MET A 13 27.81 2.39 -44.66
N LYS A 14 28.66 3.41 -44.40
CA LYS A 14 28.25 4.60 -43.63
C LYS A 14 27.26 5.49 -44.36
N LEU A 15 27.31 5.55 -45.68
CA LEU A 15 26.32 6.30 -46.48
C LEU A 15 24.96 5.57 -46.57
N GLN A 16 24.96 4.25 -46.57
CA GLN A 16 23.69 3.49 -46.60
C GLN A 16 22.96 3.54 -45.25
N SER A 17 23.67 3.44 -44.13
CA SER A 17 23.05 3.57 -42.80
C SER A 17 22.51 4.98 -42.53
N ALA A 18 23.19 6.02 -43.02
CA ALA A 18 22.68 7.39 -42.93
C ALA A 18 21.41 7.60 -43.76
N LYS A 19 21.31 7.01 -44.97
CA LYS A 19 20.10 7.11 -45.80
C LYS A 19 18.90 6.34 -45.22
N ILE A 20 19.10 5.20 -44.56
CA ILE A 20 18.04 4.44 -43.89
C ILE A 20 17.54 5.20 -42.66
N ALA A 21 18.42 5.81 -41.87
CA ALA A 21 18.03 6.64 -40.74
C ALA A 21 17.20 7.86 -41.13
N TRP A 22 17.57 8.56 -42.23
CA TRP A 22 16.78 9.68 -42.76
C TRP A 22 15.42 9.25 -43.32
N LEU A 23 15.33 8.07 -43.95
CA LEU A 23 14.05 7.56 -44.46
C LEU A 23 13.09 7.17 -43.33
N SER A 24 13.61 6.61 -42.26
CA SER A 24 12.81 6.28 -41.06
C SER A 24 12.28 7.52 -40.35
N ILE A 25 13.07 8.56 -40.24
CA ILE A 25 12.65 9.86 -39.67
C ILE A 25 11.56 10.52 -40.52
N MET A 26 11.70 10.50 -41.85
CA MET A 26 10.68 11.04 -42.77
C MET A 26 9.35 10.28 -42.73
N VAL A 27 9.38 8.96 -42.66
CA VAL A 27 8.15 8.11 -42.55
C VAL A 27 7.43 8.36 -41.23
N THR A 28 8.17 8.48 -40.14
CA THR A 28 7.60 8.78 -38.82
C THR A 28 6.97 10.17 -38.78
N PHE A 29 7.57 11.16 -39.46
CA PHE A 29 7.02 12.51 -39.55
C PHE A 29 5.74 12.59 -40.38
N VAL A 30 5.63 11.82 -41.46
CA VAL A 30 4.42 11.77 -42.31
C VAL A 30 3.28 11.07 -41.62
N VAL A 31 3.54 10.00 -40.85
CA VAL A 31 2.53 9.30 -40.06
C VAL A 31 2.03 10.16 -38.90
N LEU A 32 2.92 10.91 -38.24
CA LEU A 32 2.54 11.82 -37.16
C LEU A 32 1.66 12.97 -37.65
N MET A 33 1.92 13.50 -38.85
CA MET A 33 1.11 14.56 -39.49
C MET A 33 -0.26 14.05 -39.94
N GLN A 34 -0.40 12.77 -40.29
CA GLN A 34 -1.69 12.18 -40.65
C GLN A 34 -2.59 11.89 -39.46
N VAL A 35 -2.01 11.55 -38.30
CA VAL A 35 -2.76 11.34 -37.05
C VAL A 35 -3.25 12.68 -36.47
N LEU A 36 -2.47 13.76 -36.59
CA LEU A 36 -2.89 15.10 -36.14
C LEU A 36 -3.96 15.75 -37.03
N ALA A 37 -4.13 15.30 -38.28
CA ALA A 37 -5.16 15.81 -39.18
C ALA A 37 -6.54 15.16 -39.00
N ALA A 38 -6.65 14.07 -38.25
CA ALA A 38 -7.89 13.29 -38.10
C ALA A 38 -8.77 13.73 -36.91
N GLU A 39 -8.32 14.63 -36.03
CA GLU A 39 -9.05 15.00 -34.80
C GLU A 39 -9.52 16.46 -34.71
N VAL A 40 -9.72 17.16 -35.83
CA VAL A 40 -10.31 18.50 -35.79
C VAL A 40 -11.82 18.41 -36.10
N PRO A 41 -12.71 18.73 -35.13
CA PRO A 41 -14.14 18.75 -35.41
C PRO A 41 -14.50 19.78 -36.47
N ALA A 42 -15.33 19.39 -37.44
CA ALA A 42 -15.82 20.26 -38.49
C ALA A 42 -16.72 21.37 -37.89
N GLY A 43 -16.18 22.57 -37.74
CA GLY A 43 -16.99 23.69 -37.21
C GLY A 43 -16.29 25.06 -37.13
N VAL A 44 -14.96 25.14 -37.28
CA VAL A 44 -14.26 26.40 -37.21
C VAL A 44 -13.64 26.74 -38.57
N ARG A 45 -14.38 27.47 -39.40
CA ARG A 45 -13.82 28.20 -40.57
C ARG A 45 -13.43 29.58 -40.10
N THR A 46 -12.14 29.79 -39.85
CA THR A 46 -11.55 31.14 -39.79
C THR A 46 -10.88 31.45 -41.10
N THR A 47 -11.14 32.64 -41.62
CA THR A 47 -10.62 33.18 -42.86
C THR A 47 -9.08 33.29 -42.80
N ALA A 48 -8.43 32.73 -43.81
CA ALA A 48 -6.98 32.70 -43.97
C ALA A 48 -6.42 34.06 -44.34
N ASN A 49 -6.20 34.93 -43.35
CA ASN A 49 -5.32 36.10 -43.53
C ASN A 49 -4.85 36.53 -42.13
N ASN A 50 -3.71 36.03 -41.73
CA ASN A 50 -2.81 36.42 -40.63
C ASN A 50 -2.37 35.19 -39.78
N LEU A 51 -1.65 34.27 -40.41
CA LEU A 51 -0.89 33.26 -39.69
C LEU A 51 0.59 33.67 -39.65
N PRO A 52 1.23 33.65 -38.47
CA PRO A 52 2.69 33.85 -38.40
C PRO A 52 3.41 32.69 -39.10
N ASN A 53 4.58 33.02 -39.66
CA ASN A 53 5.44 32.15 -40.46
C ASN A 53 5.63 30.77 -39.79
N GLN A 54 5.39 29.68 -40.54
CA GLN A 54 5.44 28.30 -40.06
C GLN A 54 6.74 27.90 -39.33
N ALA A 55 7.85 28.62 -39.60
CA ALA A 55 9.12 28.42 -38.92
C ALA A 55 9.08 28.82 -37.43
N SER A 56 8.24 29.78 -37.04
CA SER A 56 8.10 30.21 -35.64
C SER A 56 7.23 29.28 -34.80
N LEU A 57 6.25 28.59 -35.43
CA LEU A 57 5.44 27.58 -34.75
C LEU A 57 6.23 26.29 -34.47
N ALA A 58 7.09 25.87 -35.41
CA ALA A 58 7.94 24.70 -35.21
C ALA A 58 8.98 24.95 -34.10
N ALA A 59 9.53 26.15 -33.99
CA ALA A 59 10.47 26.52 -32.93
C ALA A 59 9.77 26.60 -31.55
N ALA A 60 8.52 27.05 -31.48
CA ALA A 60 7.76 27.13 -30.24
C ALA A 60 7.34 25.73 -29.73
N VAL A 61 6.98 24.82 -30.64
CA VAL A 61 6.63 23.42 -30.29
C VAL A 61 7.88 22.65 -29.86
N VAL A 62 9.02 22.83 -30.51
CA VAL A 62 10.27 22.15 -30.10
C VAL A 62 10.80 22.75 -28.79
N SER A 63 10.66 24.06 -28.56
CA SER A 63 11.07 24.69 -27.29
C SER A 63 10.18 24.26 -26.11
N SER A 64 8.89 24.01 -26.32
CA SER A 64 8.01 23.46 -25.27
C SER A 64 8.27 21.99 -25.00
N TYR A 65 8.75 21.22 -26.00
CA TYR A 65 9.05 19.78 -25.80
C TYR A 65 10.44 19.56 -25.18
N THR A 66 11.42 20.47 -25.40
CA THR A 66 12.74 20.37 -24.77
C THR A 66 12.77 20.91 -23.34
N ALA A 67 11.78 21.70 -22.93
CA ALA A 67 11.64 22.16 -21.54
C ALA A 67 10.93 21.13 -20.63
N SER A 68 10.41 20.03 -21.18
CA SER A 68 9.68 18.99 -20.43
C SER A 68 10.50 17.72 -20.10
N THR A 69 11.82 17.71 -20.33
CA THR A 69 12.66 16.53 -20.04
C THR A 69 13.44 16.62 -18.73
N SER A 70 12.99 17.43 -17.80
CA SER A 70 13.30 17.23 -16.38
C SER A 70 11.99 17.19 -15.56
N SER A 71 11.03 16.35 -15.98
CA SER A 71 10.10 15.79 -15.03
C SER A 71 10.90 14.75 -14.24
N THR A 72 11.43 15.13 -13.09
CA THR A 72 11.42 14.21 -11.97
C THR A 72 10.00 13.67 -11.95
N THR A 73 9.79 12.45 -12.40
CA THR A 73 8.61 11.67 -12.04
C THR A 73 8.65 11.55 -10.52
N THR A 74 8.10 12.54 -9.84
CA THR A 74 7.64 12.34 -8.50
C THR A 74 6.58 11.26 -8.65
N SER A 75 6.94 10.00 -8.37
CA SER A 75 5.98 8.94 -8.17
C SER A 75 4.95 9.53 -7.22
N SER A 76 3.69 9.58 -7.65
CA SER A 76 2.61 9.99 -6.74
C SER A 76 2.75 9.13 -5.49
N PRO A 77 2.80 9.71 -4.28
CA PRO A 77 2.98 8.94 -3.07
C PRO A 77 1.93 7.83 -3.04
N ILE A 78 2.36 6.59 -2.82
CA ILE A 78 1.44 5.46 -2.68
C ILE A 78 0.61 5.76 -1.43
N PRO A 79 -0.71 5.84 -1.53
CA PRO A 79 -1.57 6.10 -0.40
C PRO A 79 -1.48 4.93 0.56
N SER A 80 -1.13 5.21 1.76
CA SER A 80 -0.87 4.23 2.77
C SER A 80 -1.61 4.60 4.06
N TYR A 81 -2.16 3.60 4.74
CA TYR A 81 -2.89 3.80 5.98
C TYR A 81 -2.91 2.56 6.86
N TRP A 82 -3.12 2.78 8.13
CA TRP A 82 -3.42 1.76 9.12
C TRP A 82 -4.93 1.74 9.41
N ILE A 83 -5.45 0.54 9.66
CA ILE A 83 -6.78 0.34 10.26
C ILE A 83 -6.59 -0.34 11.60
N THR A 84 -7.20 0.17 12.66
CA THR A 84 -7.21 -0.51 13.94
C THR A 84 -8.60 -1.02 14.29
N THR A 85 -8.67 -2.12 15.04
CA THR A 85 -9.92 -2.71 15.51
C THR A 85 -10.09 -2.54 17.02
N ASN A 86 -11.31 -2.69 17.50
CA ASN A 86 -11.64 -2.69 18.93
C ASN A 86 -10.93 -3.81 19.72
N LEU A 87 -10.47 -4.87 19.05
CA LEU A 87 -9.67 -5.96 19.62
C LEU A 87 -8.17 -5.66 19.62
N GLY A 88 -7.76 -4.49 19.13
CA GLY A 88 -6.38 -4.02 19.10
C GLY A 88 -5.53 -4.57 17.96
N ASN A 89 -6.14 -5.17 16.95
CA ASN A 89 -5.44 -5.49 15.71
C ASN A 89 -5.08 -4.20 14.98
N VAL A 90 -3.91 -4.17 14.36
CA VAL A 90 -3.50 -3.13 13.41
C VAL A 90 -3.26 -3.80 12.07
N LEU A 91 -3.97 -3.33 11.07
CA LEU A 91 -3.91 -3.80 9.68
C LEU A 91 -3.23 -2.73 8.83
N THR A 92 -2.31 -3.14 7.97
CA THR A 92 -1.46 -2.23 7.18
C THR A 92 -1.84 -2.30 5.71
N TYR A 93 -2.02 -1.15 5.07
CA TYR A 93 -2.41 -1.03 3.67
C TYR A 93 -1.52 -0.05 2.93
N GLY A 94 -1.25 -0.31 1.64
CA GLY A 94 -0.44 0.58 0.82
C GLY A 94 1.04 0.63 1.20
N GLY A 95 1.56 -0.42 1.86
CA GLY A 95 2.99 -0.51 2.21
C GLY A 95 3.40 0.22 3.49
N VAL A 96 2.45 0.66 4.35
CA VAL A 96 2.81 1.22 5.68
C VAL A 96 3.52 0.19 6.54
N PRO A 97 4.54 0.58 7.31
CA PRO A 97 5.19 -0.31 8.25
C PRO A 97 4.24 -0.82 9.34
N PHE A 98 4.39 -2.07 9.74
CA PHE A 98 3.75 -2.62 10.93
C PHE A 98 4.70 -2.48 12.13
N TYR A 99 4.29 -1.75 13.15
CA TYR A 99 5.10 -1.52 14.35
C TYR A 99 4.67 -2.38 15.55
N GLY A 100 3.60 -3.17 15.40
CA GLY A 100 3.06 -4.04 16.44
C GLY A 100 1.57 -3.82 16.70
N SER A 101 0.96 -4.70 17.49
CA SER A 101 -0.45 -4.65 17.82
C SER A 101 -0.77 -5.23 19.21
N LEU A 102 -2.02 -5.09 19.62
CA LEU A 102 -2.55 -5.75 20.80
C LEU A 102 -3.28 -7.06 20.45
N ALA A 103 -3.20 -7.51 19.20
CA ALA A 103 -3.83 -8.76 18.76
C ALA A 103 -3.42 -9.94 19.66
N GLY A 104 -4.39 -10.79 20.01
CA GLY A 104 -4.18 -11.95 20.87
C GLY A 104 -3.88 -11.64 22.35
N LYS A 105 -3.73 -10.38 22.73
CA LYS A 105 -3.53 -9.97 24.13
C LYS A 105 -4.88 -9.82 24.85
N LYS A 106 -4.91 -10.18 26.13
CA LYS A 106 -6.10 -9.92 26.95
C LYS A 106 -6.18 -8.43 27.25
N LEU A 107 -7.13 -7.75 26.64
CA LEU A 107 -7.37 -6.33 26.86
C LEU A 107 -8.17 -6.08 28.13
N SER A 108 -7.85 -5.00 28.85
CA SER A 108 -8.63 -4.51 30.01
C SER A 108 -9.91 -3.80 29.58
N SER A 109 -9.93 -3.24 28.38
CA SER A 109 -11.09 -2.66 27.70
C SER A 109 -10.83 -2.58 26.20
N PRO A 110 -11.87 -2.45 25.35
CA PRO A 110 -11.69 -2.35 23.91
C PRO A 110 -10.79 -1.17 23.50
N VAL A 111 -10.08 -1.32 22.40
CA VAL A 111 -9.40 -0.19 21.72
C VAL A 111 -10.47 0.68 21.06
N THR A 112 -10.32 2.00 21.17
CA THR A 112 -11.26 2.99 20.63
C THR A 112 -10.65 3.91 19.59
N ALA A 113 -9.33 4.10 19.61
CA ALA A 113 -8.65 4.97 18.65
C ALA A 113 -7.17 4.60 18.49
N MET A 114 -6.60 5.11 17.42
CA MET A 114 -5.19 5.04 17.07
C MET A 114 -4.73 6.40 16.55
N ALA A 115 -3.51 6.80 16.85
CA ALA A 115 -2.87 7.97 16.27
C ALA A 115 -1.43 7.64 15.86
N ALA A 116 -1.00 8.09 14.69
CA ALA A 116 0.39 7.99 14.27
C ALA A 116 1.25 9.07 14.94
N THR A 117 2.55 8.79 15.11
CA THR A 117 3.54 9.82 15.48
C THR A 117 3.65 10.87 14.37
N PRO A 118 4.07 12.11 14.65
CA PRO A 118 4.23 13.16 13.64
C PRO A 118 5.13 12.76 12.46
N ASP A 119 6.15 11.94 12.70
CA ASP A 119 7.04 11.40 11.66
C ASP A 119 6.59 10.06 11.09
N GLN A 120 5.44 9.55 11.58
CA GLN A 120 4.79 8.32 11.13
C GLN A 120 5.66 7.04 11.26
N LYS A 121 6.67 7.04 12.15
CA LYS A 121 7.50 5.86 12.45
C LYS A 121 7.03 5.06 13.65
N GLY A 122 5.87 5.41 14.18
CA GLY A 122 5.20 4.72 15.27
C GLY A 122 3.75 5.14 15.39
N TYR A 123 3.07 4.56 16.35
CA TYR A 123 1.69 4.91 16.68
C TYR A 123 1.31 4.53 18.10
N TRP A 124 0.26 5.16 18.61
CA TRP A 124 -0.37 4.83 19.87
C TRP A 124 -1.72 4.18 19.64
N LEU A 125 -2.04 3.14 20.41
CA LEU A 125 -3.38 2.57 20.55
C LEU A 125 -3.98 3.03 21.87
N LEU A 126 -5.20 3.59 21.82
CA LEU A 126 -5.97 4.02 22.97
C LEU A 126 -7.06 3.02 23.30
N GLN A 127 -7.15 2.56 24.53
CA GLN A 127 -8.26 1.77 25.03
C GLN A 127 -9.32 2.66 25.68
N GLN A 128 -10.55 2.18 25.73
CA GLN A 128 -11.72 2.89 26.28
C GLN A 128 -11.53 3.36 27.73
N ASN A 129 -10.73 2.63 28.53
CA ASN A 129 -10.38 3.00 29.90
C ASN A 129 -9.25 4.05 29.98
N GLY A 130 -8.80 4.60 28.86
CA GLY A 130 -7.74 5.59 28.76
C GLY A 130 -6.32 5.02 28.84
N GLN A 131 -6.15 3.69 28.76
CA GLN A 131 -4.83 3.09 28.62
C GLN A 131 -4.29 3.37 27.22
N VAL A 132 -3.00 3.77 27.15
CA VAL A 132 -2.26 3.98 25.90
C VAL A 132 -1.18 2.91 25.79
N THR A 133 -1.01 2.37 24.60
CA THR A 133 0.11 1.49 24.25
C THR A 133 0.81 2.05 23.03
N ALA A 134 2.14 2.21 23.13
CA ALA A 134 3.00 2.77 22.09
C ALA A 134 3.68 1.66 21.30
N PHE A 135 3.84 1.86 19.98
CA PHE A 135 4.50 0.95 19.05
C PHE A 135 5.43 1.72 18.10
N GLY A 136 6.47 1.06 17.60
CA GLY A 136 7.50 1.72 16.79
C GLY A 136 8.32 2.69 17.66
N ASP A 137 8.57 3.88 17.13
CA ASP A 137 9.28 4.95 17.87
C ASP A 137 8.34 5.83 18.71
N ALA A 138 7.03 5.52 18.76
CA ALA A 138 6.08 6.26 19.55
C ALA A 138 6.48 6.28 21.05
N HIS A 139 6.74 7.47 21.58
CA HIS A 139 7.10 7.60 22.97
C HIS A 139 5.87 7.59 23.89
N PHE A 140 5.90 6.83 24.98
CA PHE A 140 4.84 6.80 25.98
C PHE A 140 5.03 7.94 26.98
N TYR A 141 4.16 8.95 26.91
CA TYR A 141 4.18 10.10 27.83
C TYR A 141 3.22 9.96 29.02
N GLY A 142 2.45 8.87 29.06
CA GLY A 142 1.51 8.59 30.14
C GLY A 142 0.13 8.19 29.63
N SER A 143 -0.77 7.87 30.56
CA SER A 143 -2.13 7.45 30.23
C SER A 143 -3.09 7.71 31.40
N MET A 144 -4.38 7.47 31.15
CA MET A 144 -5.40 7.47 32.20
C MET A 144 -5.63 6.08 32.81
N ALA A 145 -4.81 5.08 32.44
CA ALA A 145 -4.89 3.75 33.02
C ALA A 145 -4.81 3.78 34.54
N GLY A 146 -5.74 3.09 35.20
CA GLY A 146 -5.81 3.06 36.68
C GLY A 146 -6.34 4.34 37.33
N LYS A 147 -6.64 5.39 36.56
CA LYS A 147 -7.29 6.61 37.05
C LYS A 147 -8.78 6.56 36.74
N PRO A 148 -9.65 7.08 37.63
CA PRO A 148 -11.08 7.06 37.38
C PRO A 148 -11.44 8.00 36.22
N LEU A 149 -11.89 7.44 35.11
CA LEU A 149 -12.55 8.19 34.04
C LEU A 149 -14.06 8.18 34.28
N ARG A 150 -14.68 9.38 34.28
CA ARG A 150 -16.16 9.49 34.38
C ARG A 150 -16.83 9.07 33.08
N HIS A 151 -16.13 9.23 31.95
CA HIS A 151 -16.60 8.95 30.62
C HIS A 151 -15.51 8.19 29.83
N PRO A 152 -15.88 7.26 28.95
CA PRO A 152 -14.93 6.51 28.13
C PRO A 152 -14.04 7.41 27.29
N ALA A 153 -12.77 7.04 27.14
CA ALA A 153 -11.87 7.63 26.16
C ALA A 153 -12.32 7.27 24.74
N VAL A 154 -12.32 8.25 23.82
CA VAL A 154 -12.88 8.10 22.47
C VAL A 154 -11.90 8.47 21.37
N ALA A 155 -10.91 9.35 21.64
CA ALA A 155 -9.94 9.79 20.65
C ALA A 155 -8.57 10.02 21.29
N ILE A 156 -7.52 9.77 20.53
CA ILE A 156 -6.14 10.15 20.78
C ILE A 156 -5.62 10.86 19.53
N GLU A 157 -4.95 11.99 19.69
CA GLU A 157 -4.40 12.77 18.58
C GLU A 157 -3.01 13.29 18.92
N PRO A 158 -2.06 13.31 17.95
CA PRO A 158 -0.70 13.77 18.18
C PRO A 158 -0.62 15.29 18.23
N ASP A 159 0.28 15.79 19.05
CA ASP A 159 0.77 17.17 18.95
C ASP A 159 1.98 17.21 18.02
N GLN A 160 1.82 17.85 16.87
CA GLN A 160 2.86 17.95 15.84
C GLN A 160 4.10 18.72 16.32
N ASN A 161 3.98 19.57 17.35
CA ASN A 161 5.07 20.43 17.82
C ASN A 161 5.93 19.78 18.90
N THR A 162 5.32 18.94 19.76
CA THR A 162 6.02 18.38 20.92
C THR A 162 6.25 16.86 20.79
N GLY A 163 5.59 16.23 19.82
CA GLY A 163 5.56 14.76 19.70
C GLY A 163 4.74 14.07 20.79
N GLY A 164 4.05 14.84 21.65
CA GLY A 164 3.11 14.33 22.63
C GLY A 164 1.73 14.05 22.04
N TYR A 165 0.73 13.89 22.89
CA TYR A 165 -0.63 13.61 22.46
C TYR A 165 -1.70 14.09 23.45
N TRP A 166 -2.91 14.25 22.93
CA TRP A 166 -4.12 14.48 23.70
C TRP A 166 -5.01 13.24 23.68
N ILE A 167 -5.74 13.03 24.79
CA ILE A 167 -6.81 12.05 24.90
C ILE A 167 -8.12 12.78 25.18
N ALA A 168 -9.13 12.55 24.35
CA ALA A 168 -10.49 13.05 24.58
C ALA A 168 -11.42 11.93 25.06
N THR A 169 -12.41 12.30 25.91
CA THR A 169 -13.45 11.39 26.38
C THR A 169 -14.80 11.76 25.79
N THR A 170 -15.76 10.81 25.82
CA THR A 170 -17.14 11.07 25.40
C THR A 170 -17.84 12.15 26.23
N GLY A 171 -17.32 12.47 27.43
CA GLY A 171 -17.77 13.59 28.28
C GLY A 171 -17.08 14.91 27.98
N GLY A 172 -16.29 15.02 26.93
CA GLY A 172 -15.61 16.24 26.51
C GLY A 172 -14.42 16.64 27.41
N GLN A 173 -13.91 15.74 28.27
CA GLN A 173 -12.65 15.96 28.97
C GLN A 173 -11.51 15.76 27.99
N VAL A 174 -10.48 16.62 28.08
CA VAL A 174 -9.23 16.48 27.33
C VAL A 174 -8.08 16.34 28.33
N PHE A 175 -7.24 15.35 28.14
CA PHE A 175 -6.03 15.10 28.90
C PHE A 175 -4.81 15.27 27.99
N SER A 176 -3.82 16.03 28.45
CA SER A 176 -2.60 16.34 27.71
C SER A 176 -1.42 15.53 28.24
N PHE A 177 -0.65 14.93 27.36
CA PHE A 177 0.57 14.18 27.68
C PHE A 177 1.70 14.68 26.79
N ASN A 178 2.64 15.42 27.38
CA ASN A 178 3.67 16.18 26.66
C ASN A 178 3.09 17.07 25.53
N ALA A 179 1.88 17.59 25.74
CA ALA A 179 1.16 18.45 24.80
C ALA A 179 0.52 19.61 25.58
N PRO A 180 0.39 20.82 25.01
CA PRO A 180 -0.27 21.94 25.65
C PRO A 180 -1.76 21.67 25.91
N PHE A 181 -2.27 22.12 27.04
CA PHE A 181 -3.71 22.07 27.33
C PHE A 181 -4.38 23.38 26.93
N TYR A 182 -5.37 23.31 26.06
CA TYR A 182 -6.09 24.49 25.53
C TYR A 182 -7.50 24.64 26.09
N GLY A 183 -7.95 23.74 26.98
CA GLY A 183 -9.30 23.73 27.56
C GLY A 183 -10.04 22.42 27.29
N SER A 184 -11.21 22.28 27.88
CA SER A 184 -12.11 21.14 27.70
C SER A 184 -13.54 21.52 28.05
N MET A 185 -14.54 20.73 27.67
CA MET A 185 -15.93 21.03 28.02
C MET A 185 -16.12 21.25 29.52
N PRO A 186 -15.62 20.36 30.41
CA PRO A 186 -15.75 20.58 31.87
C PRO A 186 -14.91 21.72 32.41
N SER A 187 -13.68 21.96 31.92
CA SER A 187 -12.82 23.03 32.45
C SER A 187 -13.37 24.42 32.17
N ASP A 188 -14.03 24.57 31.04
CA ASP A 188 -14.54 25.86 30.56
C ASP A 188 -16.04 26.00 30.82
N ASN A 189 -16.63 25.05 31.58
CA ASN A 189 -18.06 25.00 31.91
C ASN A 189 -19.00 25.04 30.69
N ILE A 190 -18.56 24.43 29.57
CA ILE A 190 -19.34 24.37 28.35
C ILE A 190 -20.34 23.21 28.46
N PRO A 191 -21.67 23.47 28.27
CA PRO A 191 -22.67 22.41 28.28
C PRO A 191 -22.43 21.40 27.16
N LEU A 192 -22.50 20.10 27.46
CA LEU A 192 -22.39 19.02 26.50
C LEU A 192 -23.73 18.30 26.36
N PRO A 193 -24.56 18.65 25.35
CA PRO A 193 -25.90 18.08 25.18
C PRO A 193 -25.87 16.65 24.64
N SER A 194 -24.77 16.23 24.05
CA SER A 194 -24.57 14.89 23.45
C SER A 194 -23.13 14.42 23.59
N PRO A 195 -22.87 13.11 23.67
CA PRO A 195 -21.51 12.61 23.80
C PRO A 195 -20.58 13.07 22.67
N VAL A 196 -19.34 13.42 23.02
CA VAL A 196 -18.26 13.68 22.06
C VAL A 196 -17.95 12.39 21.29
N THR A 197 -17.82 12.51 19.98
CA THR A 197 -17.53 11.41 19.04
C THR A 197 -16.30 11.67 18.18
N GLY A 198 -15.81 12.92 18.12
CA GLY A 198 -14.64 13.24 17.31
C GLY A 198 -13.78 14.33 17.95
N PHE A 199 -12.49 14.28 17.64
CA PHE A 199 -11.45 15.21 18.09
C PHE A 199 -10.47 15.42 16.93
N ALA A 200 -10.10 16.66 16.63
CA ALA A 200 -9.11 16.99 15.63
C ALA A 200 -8.24 18.15 16.11
N PRO A 201 -6.90 18.03 16.11
CA PRO A 201 -6.00 19.14 16.37
C PRO A 201 -5.96 20.10 15.18
N THR A 202 -5.63 21.37 15.46
CA THR A 202 -5.23 22.28 14.39
C THR A 202 -3.87 21.86 13.84
N PRO A 203 -3.60 21.96 12.54
CA PRO A 203 -2.28 21.60 11.96
C PRO A 203 -1.12 22.36 12.56
N SER A 204 -1.37 23.57 13.12
CA SER A 204 -0.37 24.36 13.84
C SER A 204 -0.06 23.85 15.24
N GLY A 205 -0.82 22.86 15.77
CA GLY A 205 -0.70 22.38 17.15
C GLY A 205 -1.12 23.40 18.21
N GLY A 206 -1.73 24.54 17.84
CA GLY A 206 -2.11 25.62 18.75
C GLY A 206 -3.51 25.51 19.34
N GLY A 207 -4.27 24.47 19.00
CA GLY A 207 -5.63 24.25 19.45
C GLY A 207 -6.24 22.98 18.90
N TYR A 208 -7.54 22.78 19.15
CA TYR A 208 -8.26 21.61 18.66
C TYR A 208 -9.77 21.84 18.64
N TRP A 209 -10.45 21.02 17.84
CA TRP A 209 -11.89 20.92 17.76
C TRP A 209 -12.37 19.64 18.44
N LEU A 210 -13.51 19.71 19.14
CA LEU A 210 -14.32 18.57 19.52
C LEU A 210 -15.64 18.62 18.74
N THR A 211 -16.18 17.45 18.38
CA THR A 211 -17.55 17.34 17.86
C THR A 211 -18.33 16.32 18.67
N ASP A 212 -19.62 16.62 18.89
CA ASP A 212 -20.52 15.67 19.54
C ASP A 212 -21.33 14.87 18.50
N LYS A 213 -22.04 13.87 18.97
CA LYS A 213 -22.86 12.97 18.15
C LYS A 213 -23.94 13.67 17.34
N THR A 214 -24.42 14.85 17.78
CA THR A 214 -25.42 15.65 17.07
C THR A 214 -24.80 16.61 16.07
N GLY A 215 -23.47 16.76 16.10
CA GLY A 215 -22.69 17.57 15.18
C GLY A 215 -22.48 19.01 15.62
N ASN A 216 -22.62 19.33 16.92
CA ASN A 216 -22.02 20.55 17.46
C ASN A 216 -20.51 20.47 17.32
N VAL A 217 -19.87 21.62 17.09
CA VAL A 217 -18.42 21.77 17.08
C VAL A 217 -18.00 22.76 18.16
N TYR A 218 -17.03 22.36 18.97
CA TYR A 218 -16.46 23.15 20.07
C TYR A 218 -14.99 23.43 19.78
N THR A 219 -14.54 24.65 20.03
CA THR A 219 -13.22 25.15 19.68
C THR A 219 -12.40 25.48 20.92
N PHE A 220 -11.14 25.08 20.94
CA PHE A 220 -10.20 25.35 22.02
C PHE A 220 -8.85 25.83 21.46
N GLY A 221 -8.19 26.74 22.20
CA GLY A 221 -6.95 27.36 21.73
C GLY A 221 -7.18 28.24 20.49
N ASN A 222 -6.38 28.04 19.45
CA ASN A 222 -6.46 28.80 18.20
C ASN A 222 -7.45 28.19 17.15
N ALA A 223 -8.19 27.16 17.53
CA ALA A 223 -9.15 26.53 16.63
C ALA A 223 -10.31 27.49 16.28
N THR A 224 -10.53 27.75 15.00
CA THR A 224 -11.59 28.63 14.52
C THR A 224 -12.86 27.85 14.22
N PHE A 225 -14.04 28.39 14.59
CA PHE A 225 -15.34 27.80 14.26
C PHE A 225 -15.73 28.14 12.82
N TYR A 226 -15.94 27.12 11.99
CA TYR A 226 -16.34 27.27 10.58
C TYR A 226 -17.78 26.86 10.32
N GLY A 227 -18.50 26.34 11.33
CA GLY A 227 -19.86 25.85 11.25
C GLY A 227 -20.06 24.48 11.91
N SER A 228 -21.29 24.00 11.92
CA SER A 228 -21.64 22.72 12.56
C SER A 228 -22.76 22.03 11.77
N ALA A 229 -23.04 20.77 12.06
CA ALA A 229 -24.19 20.08 11.46
C ALA A 229 -25.55 20.67 11.86
N LEU A 230 -25.58 21.57 12.86
CA LEU A 230 -26.77 22.32 13.29
C LEU A 230 -26.86 23.70 12.64
N SER A 231 -25.92 24.07 11.78
CA SER A 231 -25.97 25.36 11.05
C SER A 231 -27.16 25.39 10.09
N PRO A 232 -27.77 26.56 9.86
CA PRO A 232 -28.92 26.70 8.95
C PRO A 232 -28.61 26.13 7.56
N GLY A 233 -29.55 25.33 7.04
CA GLY A 233 -29.39 24.68 5.72
C GLY A 233 -28.54 23.42 5.71
N ILE A 234 -27.94 23.03 6.83
CA ILE A 234 -27.21 21.77 7.00
C ILE A 234 -28.13 20.77 7.71
N SER A 235 -28.07 19.50 7.28
CA SER A 235 -28.82 18.43 7.93
C SER A 235 -27.98 17.15 7.93
N ALA A 236 -27.54 16.75 9.10
CA ALA A 236 -26.97 15.42 9.30
C ALA A 236 -28.10 14.40 9.40
N GLN A 237 -28.15 13.47 8.46
CA GLN A 237 -29.19 12.43 8.40
C GLN A 237 -28.99 11.32 9.44
N THR A 238 -27.76 11.13 9.89
CA THR A 238 -27.36 10.13 10.89
C THR A 238 -26.30 10.73 11.82
N PRO A 239 -26.03 10.13 12.99
CA PRO A 239 -25.08 10.66 13.96
C PRO A 239 -23.69 10.96 13.39
N ILE A 240 -23.08 12.06 13.83
CA ILE A 240 -21.67 12.37 13.55
C ILE A 240 -20.77 11.37 14.31
N VAL A 241 -19.75 10.87 13.63
CA VAL A 241 -18.78 9.89 14.16
C VAL A 241 -17.33 10.38 14.10
N ALA A 242 -17.02 11.36 13.24
CA ALA A 242 -15.66 11.88 13.11
C ALA A 242 -15.66 13.37 12.72
N ILE A 243 -14.59 14.06 13.10
CA ILE A 243 -14.15 15.36 12.58
C ILE A 243 -12.71 15.22 12.10
N THR A 244 -12.40 15.78 10.94
CA THR A 244 -11.07 15.75 10.34
C THR A 244 -10.72 17.14 9.85
N SER A 245 -9.60 17.72 10.30
CA SER A 245 -9.14 19.05 9.90
C SER A 245 -8.63 19.05 8.46
N THR A 246 -8.77 20.20 7.77
CA THR A 246 -8.02 20.40 6.53
C THR A 246 -6.54 20.65 6.84
N PRO A 247 -5.60 20.33 5.92
CA PRO A 247 -4.18 20.59 6.13
C PRO A 247 -3.82 22.05 6.36
N THR A 248 -4.67 22.96 5.89
CA THR A 248 -4.51 24.42 6.09
C THR A 248 -4.94 24.87 7.49
N GLY A 249 -5.77 24.07 8.19
CA GLY A 249 -6.41 24.47 9.45
C GLY A 249 -7.54 25.49 9.29
N ASN A 250 -7.94 25.83 8.05
CA ASN A 250 -9.01 26.80 7.75
C ASN A 250 -10.36 26.12 7.48
N GLY A 251 -10.48 24.84 7.83
CA GLY A 251 -11.71 24.08 7.68
C GLY A 251 -11.63 22.69 8.27
N TYR A 252 -12.74 21.97 8.18
CA TYR A 252 -12.84 20.57 8.60
C TYR A 252 -14.01 19.86 7.90
N TRP A 253 -13.94 18.55 7.89
CA TRP A 253 -15.06 17.68 7.51
C TRP A 253 -15.70 17.07 8.75
N LEU A 254 -17.02 16.97 8.77
CA LEU A 254 -17.77 16.13 9.71
C LEU A 254 -18.33 14.93 8.95
N THR A 255 -18.08 13.73 9.46
CA THR A 255 -18.53 12.49 8.83
C THR A 255 -19.62 11.84 9.68
N THR A 256 -20.71 11.44 9.04
CA THR A 256 -21.82 10.76 9.71
C THR A 256 -21.66 9.23 9.63
N SER A 257 -22.30 8.51 10.54
CA SER A 257 -22.32 7.04 10.51
C SER A 257 -23.00 6.46 9.26
N GLY A 258 -23.81 7.25 8.57
CA GLY A 258 -24.43 6.91 7.27
C GLY A 258 -23.57 7.27 6.05
N GLY A 259 -22.35 7.80 6.26
CA GLY A 259 -21.42 8.10 5.19
C GLY A 259 -21.60 9.47 4.51
N GLN A 260 -22.49 10.32 5.03
CA GLN A 260 -22.56 11.73 4.60
C GLN A 260 -21.32 12.47 5.09
N VAL A 261 -20.71 13.30 4.26
CA VAL A 261 -19.58 14.17 4.59
C VAL A 261 -20.03 15.63 4.46
N LEU A 262 -19.97 16.36 5.56
CA LEU A 262 -20.31 17.78 5.66
C LEU A 262 -19.02 18.60 5.68
N ASN A 263 -18.92 19.63 4.83
CA ASN A 263 -17.72 20.43 4.64
C ASN A 263 -17.88 21.81 5.26
N PHE A 264 -16.88 22.28 6.00
CA PHE A 264 -16.87 23.59 6.66
C PHE A 264 -15.56 24.32 6.42
N GLY A 265 -15.64 25.66 6.31
CA GLY A 265 -14.46 26.47 5.98
C GLY A 265 -13.97 26.20 4.57
N ASP A 266 -12.68 25.96 4.41
CA ASP A 266 -12.05 25.64 3.11
C ASP A 266 -12.09 24.14 2.73
N ALA A 267 -12.73 23.31 3.57
CA ALA A 267 -12.90 21.89 3.29
C ALA A 267 -13.76 21.69 2.03
N LYS A 268 -13.18 21.01 1.03
CA LYS A 268 -13.86 20.72 -0.24
C LYS A 268 -14.55 19.36 -0.20
N SER A 269 -15.69 19.25 -0.87
CA SER A 269 -16.30 17.95 -1.10
C SER A 269 -15.45 17.16 -2.10
N GLN A 270 -15.03 15.97 -1.72
CA GLN A 270 -14.33 15.03 -2.59
C GLN A 270 -15.24 13.88 -3.02
N GLY A 271 -16.47 13.86 -2.55
CA GLY A 271 -17.46 12.82 -2.77
C GLY A 271 -18.03 12.28 -1.47
N GLN A 272 -19.08 11.48 -1.59
CA GLN A 272 -19.72 10.80 -0.47
C GLN A 272 -20.45 9.55 -0.96
N PHE A 273 -20.91 8.72 -0.06
CA PHE A 273 -21.66 7.52 -0.43
C PHE A 273 -22.97 7.86 -1.14
N SER A 274 -23.22 7.18 -2.26
CA SER A 274 -24.49 7.28 -3.02
C SER A 274 -25.39 6.06 -2.85
N ALA A 275 -24.85 4.97 -2.27
CA ALA A 275 -25.55 3.70 -2.07
C ALA A 275 -25.67 3.36 -0.58
N LYS A 276 -26.55 2.40 -0.25
CA LYS A 276 -26.69 1.89 1.11
C LYS A 276 -25.39 1.22 1.56
N LEU A 277 -24.87 1.62 2.71
CA LEU A 277 -23.66 1.04 3.29
C LEU A 277 -23.89 -0.37 3.78
N SER A 278 -22.85 -1.22 3.68
CA SER A 278 -22.84 -2.57 4.26
C SER A 278 -22.66 -2.57 5.78
N ALA A 279 -22.06 -1.51 6.32
CA ALA A 279 -21.89 -1.27 7.75
C ALA A 279 -21.78 0.24 8.04
N PRO A 280 -22.02 0.70 9.29
CA PRO A 280 -21.85 2.10 9.65
C PRO A 280 -20.41 2.57 9.47
N VAL A 281 -20.23 3.83 9.09
CA VAL A 281 -18.95 4.53 9.13
C VAL A 281 -18.50 4.72 10.58
N THR A 282 -17.21 4.57 10.84
CA THR A 282 -16.57 4.71 12.16
C THR A 282 -15.54 5.84 12.21
N SER A 283 -14.83 6.09 11.12
CA SER A 283 -13.81 7.14 11.08
C SER A 283 -13.51 7.62 9.66
N MET A 284 -12.73 8.70 9.57
CA MET A 284 -12.24 9.30 8.33
C MET A 284 -10.82 9.83 8.54
N ALA A 285 -9.96 9.68 7.52
CA ALA A 285 -8.65 10.32 7.44
C ALA A 285 -8.50 11.06 6.11
N SER A 286 -7.95 12.28 6.12
CA SER A 286 -7.67 13.04 4.91
C SER A 286 -6.31 12.65 4.32
N THR A 287 -6.15 12.86 2.99
CA THR A 287 -4.83 12.83 2.37
C THR A 287 -4.01 14.06 2.80
N PRO A 288 -2.65 14.02 2.76
CA PRO A 288 -1.78 15.13 3.17
C PRO A 288 -2.10 16.46 2.48
N GLY A 289 -2.54 16.39 1.23
CA GLY A 289 -2.93 17.58 0.45
C GLY A 289 -4.36 18.04 0.66
N GLY A 290 -5.19 17.31 1.42
CA GLY A 290 -6.61 17.63 1.64
C GLY A 290 -7.50 17.51 0.39
N ASN A 291 -6.99 16.89 -0.68
CA ASN A 291 -7.72 16.72 -1.94
C ASN A 291 -8.39 15.34 -2.05
N GLY A 292 -8.41 14.58 -0.98
CA GLY A 292 -9.06 13.28 -0.86
C GLY A 292 -9.16 12.84 0.59
N TYR A 293 -9.90 11.75 0.81
CA TYR A 293 -10.01 11.12 2.13
C TYR A 293 -10.42 9.66 2.03
N TRP A 294 -10.04 8.90 3.05
CA TRP A 294 -10.50 7.54 3.30
C TRP A 294 -11.57 7.55 4.38
N VAL A 295 -12.59 6.72 4.19
CA VAL A 295 -13.68 6.54 5.15
C VAL A 295 -13.73 5.06 5.52
N ALA A 296 -13.56 4.76 6.82
CA ALA A 296 -13.62 3.41 7.33
C ALA A 296 -15.02 3.05 7.83
N MET A 297 -15.41 1.81 7.56
CA MET A 297 -16.66 1.23 8.05
C MET A 297 -16.40 0.21 9.15
N ALA A 298 -17.39 0.00 10.02
CA ALA A 298 -17.31 -0.92 11.16
C ALA A 298 -16.93 -2.37 10.78
N ASN A 299 -17.28 -2.81 9.58
CA ASN A 299 -16.90 -4.13 9.06
C ASN A 299 -15.48 -4.17 8.44
N GLY A 300 -14.69 -3.11 8.59
CA GLY A 300 -13.34 -2.99 8.03
C GLY A 300 -13.29 -2.53 6.56
N GLY A 301 -14.43 -2.32 5.92
CA GLY A 301 -14.46 -1.74 4.58
C GLY A 301 -13.88 -0.34 4.55
N ILE A 302 -13.13 -0.01 3.49
CA ILE A 302 -12.61 1.32 3.20
C ILE A 302 -13.19 1.81 1.88
N MET A 303 -13.60 3.07 1.89
CA MET A 303 -13.93 3.83 0.68
C MET A 303 -13.01 5.04 0.57
N ASN A 304 -12.58 5.31 -0.63
CA ASN A 304 -11.70 6.43 -0.95
C ASN A 304 -12.40 7.43 -1.87
N PHE A 305 -12.12 8.71 -1.66
CA PHE A 305 -12.72 9.81 -2.41
C PHE A 305 -11.64 10.83 -2.80
N GLY A 306 -11.87 11.55 -3.90
CA GLY A 306 -10.92 12.52 -4.43
C GLY A 306 -9.60 11.86 -4.86
N THR A 307 -8.47 12.42 -4.43
CA THR A 307 -7.13 11.89 -4.73
C THR A 307 -6.70 10.73 -3.83
N ALA A 308 -7.50 10.40 -2.79
CA ALA A 308 -7.21 9.25 -1.96
C ALA A 308 -7.31 7.98 -2.80
N GLN A 309 -6.26 7.18 -2.83
CA GLN A 309 -6.26 5.93 -3.59
C GLN A 309 -6.61 4.78 -2.64
N TYR A 310 -7.10 3.69 -3.21
CA TYR A 310 -7.44 2.50 -2.46
C TYR A 310 -6.20 1.62 -2.29
N GLY A 311 -5.79 1.40 -1.05
CA GLY A 311 -4.66 0.54 -0.69
C GLY A 311 -5.08 -0.86 -0.21
N GLY A 312 -6.37 -1.12 -0.07
CA GLY A 312 -6.93 -2.35 0.48
C GLY A 312 -7.96 -2.11 1.58
N SER A 313 -8.63 -3.15 2.06
CA SER A 313 -9.60 -3.05 3.15
C SER A 313 -9.67 -4.33 3.97
N ALA A 314 -10.16 -4.22 5.21
CA ALA A 314 -10.49 -5.35 6.05
C ALA A 314 -11.96 -5.81 5.88
N GLY A 315 -12.63 -5.31 4.86
CA GLY A 315 -14.04 -5.62 4.59
C GLY A 315 -14.27 -7.11 4.37
N GLY A 316 -14.98 -7.74 5.29
CA GLY A 316 -15.26 -9.18 5.24
C GLY A 316 -14.23 -10.08 5.92
N ILE A 317 -13.05 -9.57 6.33
CA ILE A 317 -11.98 -10.36 6.96
C ILE A 317 -11.88 -10.15 8.48
N LEU A 318 -12.59 -9.19 9.05
CA LEU A 318 -12.54 -8.96 10.49
C LEU A 318 -13.11 -10.16 11.26
N ALA A 319 -12.41 -10.54 12.35
CA ALA A 319 -12.84 -11.55 13.26
C ALA A 319 -14.27 -11.31 13.78
N PRO A 320 -15.03 -12.36 14.14
CA PRO A 320 -16.32 -12.21 14.82
C PRO A 320 -16.21 -11.31 16.05
N GLY A 321 -17.01 -10.24 16.08
CA GLY A 321 -16.96 -9.24 17.17
C GLY A 321 -15.87 -8.18 17.03
N ALA A 322 -14.98 -8.28 16.03
CA ALA A 322 -14.07 -7.20 15.70
C ALA A 322 -14.82 -6.11 14.92
N VAL A 323 -14.52 -4.85 15.26
CA VAL A 323 -15.05 -3.66 14.62
C VAL A 323 -13.88 -2.75 14.30
N ALA A 324 -13.74 -2.32 13.05
CA ALA A 324 -12.77 -1.29 12.71
C ALA A 324 -13.20 0.03 13.38
N VAL A 325 -12.33 0.59 14.18
CA VAL A 325 -12.64 1.80 14.97
C VAL A 325 -11.95 3.04 14.41
N ASN A 326 -10.83 2.88 13.70
CA ASN A 326 -10.10 4.02 13.15
C ASN A 326 -9.35 3.66 11.86
N VAL A 327 -9.23 4.62 10.96
CA VAL A 327 -8.27 4.69 9.86
C VAL A 327 -7.35 5.87 10.10
N VAL A 328 -6.04 5.65 9.98
CA VAL A 328 -5.01 6.67 10.17
C VAL A 328 -4.10 6.67 8.96
N GLU A 329 -3.88 7.85 8.40
CA GLU A 329 -2.92 8.02 7.33
C GLU A 329 -1.52 7.59 7.78
N GLY A 330 -0.87 6.80 6.93
CA GLY A 330 0.51 6.38 7.13
C GLY A 330 1.49 7.15 6.25
N PRO A 331 2.79 6.94 6.45
CA PRO A 331 3.81 7.57 5.62
C PRO A 331 3.57 7.20 4.17
N GLY A 332 3.29 8.20 3.33
CA GLY A 332 3.35 8.04 1.89
C GLY A 332 4.78 7.68 1.54
N ASN A 333 5.00 6.44 1.13
CA ASN A 333 6.32 5.93 0.73
C ASN A 333 7.51 6.49 1.52
N GLY A 334 7.62 6.12 2.79
CA GLY A 334 8.93 5.92 3.35
C GLY A 334 9.54 4.70 2.66
N ASP A 335 10.78 4.77 2.25
CA ASP A 335 11.53 3.62 1.75
C ASP A 335 11.21 2.39 2.61
N PRO A 336 10.95 1.21 2.00
CA PRO A 336 10.80 -0.01 2.76
C PRO A 336 12.02 -0.16 3.68
N PRO A 337 11.82 -0.63 4.92
CA PRO A 337 12.94 -0.81 5.84
C PRO A 337 13.97 -1.73 5.18
N SER A 338 15.21 -1.27 5.14
CA SER A 338 16.38 -1.93 4.54
C SER A 338 16.16 -2.41 3.10
N ARG A 339 16.49 -1.57 2.15
CA ARG A 339 16.79 -1.97 0.78
C ARG A 339 17.70 -3.19 0.83
N LEU A 340 17.28 -4.25 0.15
CA LEU A 340 18.23 -5.15 -0.48
C LEU A 340 19.05 -4.32 -1.45
N THR A 341 20.19 -3.81 -1.00
CA THR A 341 21.06 -3.02 -1.86
C THR A 341 22.11 -3.93 -2.45
N TYR A 342 21.73 -4.66 -3.47
CA TYR A 342 22.76 -5.14 -4.39
C TYR A 342 23.24 -3.96 -5.24
N PRO A 343 24.55 -3.84 -5.50
CA PRO A 343 25.00 -2.95 -6.57
C PRO A 343 24.29 -3.30 -7.87
N SER A 344 23.82 -2.32 -8.62
CA SER A 344 23.16 -2.55 -9.91
C SER A 344 24.04 -3.41 -10.81
N GLY A 345 23.44 -4.44 -11.42
CA GLY A 345 24.14 -5.42 -12.22
C GLY A 345 24.81 -6.56 -11.44
N SER A 346 24.61 -6.63 -10.11
CA SER A 346 24.95 -7.86 -9.38
C SER A 346 24.19 -9.04 -9.95
N PHE A 347 24.83 -10.19 -9.97
CA PHE A 347 24.36 -11.40 -10.61
C PHE A 347 24.25 -12.56 -9.61
N GLY A 348 23.30 -13.45 -9.81
CA GLY A 348 23.12 -14.65 -9.01
C GLY A 348 22.14 -15.65 -9.58
N TYR A 349 21.63 -16.49 -8.71
CA TYR A 349 20.76 -17.59 -9.06
C TYR A 349 19.66 -17.77 -8.01
N ASP A 350 18.49 -18.21 -8.46
CA ASP A 350 17.51 -18.85 -7.60
C ASP A 350 17.49 -20.37 -7.83
N ILE A 351 17.25 -21.10 -6.75
CA ILE A 351 17.13 -22.56 -6.76
C ILE A 351 16.02 -23.05 -5.83
N SER A 352 15.48 -24.21 -6.13
CA SER A 352 14.45 -24.83 -5.30
C SER A 352 14.39 -26.35 -5.48
N TRP A 353 13.35 -26.97 -4.95
CA TRP A 353 13.18 -28.42 -4.97
C TRP A 353 13.37 -29.11 -6.33
N PRO A 354 13.08 -28.54 -7.53
CA PRO A 354 13.36 -29.20 -8.80
C PRO A 354 14.85 -29.42 -9.04
N GLN A 355 15.72 -28.60 -8.44
CA GLN A 355 17.17 -28.72 -8.53
C GLN A 355 17.78 -29.66 -7.46
N CYS A 356 16.93 -30.24 -6.60
CA CYS A 356 17.32 -31.14 -5.52
C CYS A 356 18.19 -32.33 -6.02
N GLY A 357 19.38 -32.44 -5.49
CA GLY A 357 20.34 -33.50 -5.89
C GLY A 357 21.17 -33.19 -7.14
N ASN A 358 20.98 -32.06 -7.80
CA ASN A 358 21.85 -31.59 -8.87
C ASN A 358 23.06 -30.82 -8.30
N PRO A 359 24.19 -30.74 -9.05
CA PRO A 359 25.27 -29.83 -8.66
C PRO A 359 24.82 -28.39 -8.68
N TYR A 360 24.96 -27.66 -7.58
CA TYR A 360 24.59 -26.26 -7.51
C TYR A 360 25.58 -25.35 -8.28
N PRO A 361 25.12 -24.15 -8.72
CA PRO A 361 25.98 -23.19 -9.41
C PRO A 361 27.23 -22.84 -8.58
N SER A 362 28.36 -22.72 -9.27
CA SER A 362 29.64 -22.37 -8.62
C SER A 362 29.82 -20.85 -8.56
N LYS A 363 30.46 -20.35 -7.47
CA LYS A 363 30.87 -18.95 -7.38
C LYS A 363 31.83 -18.55 -8.52
N PRO A 364 31.85 -17.27 -8.96
CA PRO A 364 31.34 -16.11 -8.22
C PRO A 364 29.90 -15.73 -8.58
N TYR A 365 29.07 -15.54 -7.57
CA TYR A 365 27.75 -14.88 -7.63
C TYR A 365 27.55 -14.10 -6.34
N THR A 366 26.67 -13.08 -6.36
CA THR A 366 26.35 -12.23 -5.21
C THR A 366 24.91 -12.37 -4.73
N ILE A 367 24.01 -12.83 -5.60
CA ILE A 367 22.61 -13.08 -5.29
C ILE A 367 22.44 -14.60 -5.17
N ALA A 368 21.77 -15.04 -4.12
CA ALA A 368 21.40 -16.43 -3.93
C ALA A 368 20.03 -16.51 -3.26
N ILE A 369 19.06 -17.05 -3.97
CA ILE A 369 17.67 -17.16 -3.51
C ILE A 369 17.30 -18.64 -3.44
N VAL A 370 16.58 -19.03 -2.37
CA VAL A 370 16.25 -20.44 -2.13
C VAL A 370 14.75 -20.61 -1.94
N GLY A 371 14.15 -21.51 -2.69
CA GLY A 371 12.75 -21.87 -2.55
C GLY A 371 12.48 -22.69 -1.30
N VAL A 372 11.67 -22.19 -0.40
CA VAL A 372 11.32 -22.86 0.87
C VAL A 372 10.21 -23.89 0.68
N THR A 373 9.32 -23.65 -0.27
CA THR A 373 8.21 -24.55 -0.59
C THR A 373 8.52 -25.50 -1.75
N GLY A 374 7.75 -26.57 -1.86
CA GLY A 374 7.83 -27.56 -2.94
C GLY A 374 6.83 -27.30 -4.07
N GLY A 375 6.62 -26.03 -4.45
CA GLY A 375 5.75 -25.60 -5.55
C GLY A 375 4.32 -25.21 -5.15
N THR A 376 3.95 -25.30 -3.87
CA THR A 376 2.67 -24.81 -3.33
C THR A 376 2.87 -24.22 -1.94
N ALA A 377 1.99 -23.29 -1.54
CA ALA A 377 2.11 -22.50 -0.31
C ALA A 377 2.32 -23.33 0.98
N ASN A 378 1.72 -24.51 1.07
CA ASN A 378 1.79 -25.37 2.26
C ASN A 378 2.70 -26.59 2.07
N SER A 379 3.51 -26.63 1.02
CA SER A 379 4.47 -27.70 0.77
C SER A 379 5.84 -27.37 1.37
N GLN A 380 6.75 -28.34 1.36
CA GLN A 380 8.10 -28.20 1.87
C GLN A 380 9.11 -28.61 0.79
N ASN A 381 10.18 -27.86 0.66
CA ASN A 381 11.32 -28.24 -0.15
C ASN A 381 12.25 -29.20 0.61
N PRO A 382 12.34 -30.47 0.25
CA PRO A 382 13.11 -31.47 1.02
C PRO A 382 14.63 -31.19 1.01
N CYS A 383 15.11 -30.36 0.09
CA CYS A 383 16.53 -30.01 -0.03
C CYS A 383 16.89 -28.65 0.56
N LEU A 384 15.95 -27.95 1.19
CA LEU A 384 16.12 -26.58 1.69
C LEU A 384 17.43 -26.39 2.49
N GLY A 385 17.77 -27.30 3.40
CA GLY A 385 18.98 -27.18 4.21
C GLY A 385 20.28 -27.27 3.39
N SER A 386 20.32 -28.08 2.33
CA SER A 386 21.48 -28.17 1.43
C SER A 386 21.58 -26.97 0.50
N GLU A 387 20.47 -26.47 0.01
CA GLU A 387 20.36 -25.29 -0.83
C GLU A 387 20.74 -24.02 -0.07
N ALA A 388 20.27 -23.85 1.15
CA ALA A 388 20.67 -22.75 2.03
C ALA A 388 22.17 -22.81 2.38
N THR A 389 22.73 -24.02 2.54
CA THR A 389 24.17 -24.18 2.74
C THR A 389 24.98 -23.75 1.50
N TRP A 390 24.52 -24.08 0.30
CA TRP A 390 25.09 -23.59 -0.95
C TRP A 390 25.00 -22.08 -1.07
N ALA A 391 23.83 -21.51 -0.82
CA ALA A 391 23.57 -20.07 -0.92
C ALA A 391 24.41 -19.25 0.07
N GLY A 392 24.66 -19.80 1.25
CA GLY A 392 25.47 -19.19 2.29
C GLY A 392 24.67 -18.27 3.21
N TYR A 393 25.38 -17.58 4.11
CA TYR A 393 24.77 -16.84 5.22
C TYR A 393 23.88 -15.65 4.81
N ALA A 394 24.09 -15.10 3.61
CA ALA A 394 23.36 -13.92 3.13
C ALA A 394 22.34 -14.27 2.03
N HIS A 395 21.77 -15.47 2.04
CA HIS A 395 20.76 -15.86 1.06
C HIS A 395 19.41 -15.23 1.36
N GLU A 396 18.58 -15.18 0.33
CA GLU A 396 17.17 -14.82 0.38
C GLU A 396 16.29 -16.05 0.23
N ASN A 397 15.07 -15.99 0.69
CA ASN A 397 14.11 -17.07 0.55
C ASN A 397 12.95 -16.67 -0.34
N TYR A 398 12.32 -17.64 -1.01
CA TYR A 398 11.01 -17.43 -1.60
C TYR A 398 10.03 -18.54 -1.23
N ILE A 399 8.75 -18.21 -1.33
CA ILE A 399 7.61 -19.09 -1.05
C ILE A 399 6.63 -19.00 -2.22
N ASN A 400 6.21 -20.14 -2.76
CA ASN A 400 5.13 -20.15 -3.73
C ASN A 400 3.81 -19.74 -3.09
N VAL A 401 3.07 -18.88 -3.76
CA VAL A 401 1.78 -18.37 -3.31
C VAL A 401 0.68 -18.93 -4.19
N ASN A 402 -0.27 -19.59 -3.60
CA ASN A 402 -1.46 -20.09 -4.26
C ASN A 402 -2.58 -20.30 -3.24
N ILE A 403 -3.79 -20.50 -3.72
CA ILE A 403 -4.91 -20.93 -2.90
C ILE A 403 -5.32 -22.35 -3.32
N PRO A 404 -5.97 -23.12 -2.45
CA PRO A 404 -6.60 -24.38 -2.81
C PRO A 404 -7.62 -24.20 -3.93
N SER A 405 -7.85 -25.24 -4.74
CA SER A 405 -8.75 -25.22 -5.88
C SER A 405 -10.22 -24.95 -5.54
N SER A 406 -10.59 -25.08 -4.28
CA SER A 406 -11.90 -24.72 -3.78
C SER A 406 -11.79 -23.98 -2.46
N SER A 407 -12.71 -23.06 -2.21
CA SER A 407 -12.84 -22.39 -0.91
C SER A 407 -13.08 -23.35 0.25
N ASN A 408 -13.60 -24.54 -0.01
CA ASN A 408 -13.77 -25.59 1.00
C ASN A 408 -12.45 -26.20 1.49
N ASP A 409 -11.36 -26.00 0.73
CA ASP A 409 -10.02 -26.52 1.03
C ASP A 409 -9.12 -25.47 1.72
N LEU A 410 -9.63 -24.26 2.00
CA LEU A 410 -8.89 -23.25 2.77
C LEU A 410 -8.60 -23.68 4.21
N GLY A 411 -9.36 -24.67 4.70
CA GLY A 411 -9.14 -25.25 6.04
C GLY A 411 -9.78 -24.42 7.16
N ASP A 412 -9.65 -24.95 8.37
CA ASP A 412 -10.12 -24.26 9.57
C ASP A 412 -9.04 -23.23 9.98
N THR A 413 -9.27 -22.00 9.58
CA THR A 413 -8.23 -20.97 9.62
C THR A 413 -8.44 -20.05 10.82
N ASN A 414 -7.97 -20.51 11.98
CA ASN A 414 -7.75 -19.64 13.13
C ASN A 414 -6.44 -18.85 12.93
N GLY A 415 -6.54 -17.55 12.90
CA GLY A 415 -5.38 -16.69 12.69
C GLY A 415 -5.60 -15.28 13.23
N PRO A 416 -4.73 -14.34 12.93
CA PRO A 416 -4.82 -12.96 13.42
C PRO A 416 -6.08 -12.23 12.93
N PHE A 417 -6.72 -12.74 11.86
CA PHE A 417 -7.99 -12.23 11.34
C PHE A 417 -9.22 -12.86 12.06
N GLY A 418 -9.00 -13.75 13.01
CA GLY A 418 -10.00 -14.38 13.87
C GLY A 418 -10.30 -15.82 13.50
N ASN A 419 -11.34 -16.37 14.16
CA ASN A 419 -11.87 -17.68 13.81
C ASN A 419 -12.88 -17.53 12.68
N CYS A 420 -12.58 -18.08 11.52
CA CYS A 420 -13.38 -18.03 10.30
C CYS A 420 -13.81 -19.43 9.90
N PRO A 421 -14.79 -20.06 10.60
CA PRO A 421 -15.23 -21.38 10.24
C PRO A 421 -15.88 -21.36 8.85
N GLN A 422 -15.65 -22.41 8.05
CA GLN A 422 -16.22 -22.58 6.71
C GLN A 422 -17.74 -22.34 6.66
N SER A 423 -18.43 -22.70 7.75
CA SER A 423 -19.87 -22.45 7.89
C SER A 423 -20.26 -20.99 7.96
N SER A 424 -19.31 -20.07 8.16
CA SER A 424 -19.56 -18.62 8.22
C SER A 424 -19.79 -17.99 6.84
N GLY A 425 -19.32 -18.62 5.77
CA GLY A 425 -19.29 -18.04 4.42
C GLY A 425 -18.39 -16.81 4.29
N ASN A 426 -17.50 -16.57 5.25
CA ASN A 426 -16.55 -15.44 5.23
C ASN A 426 -15.23 -15.83 4.56
N TRP A 427 -15.29 -16.05 3.26
CA TRP A 427 -14.16 -16.48 2.44
C TRP A 427 -12.94 -15.55 2.50
N TYR A 428 -13.13 -14.26 2.73
CA TYR A 428 -12.03 -13.28 2.83
C TYR A 428 -11.22 -13.49 4.10
N CYS A 429 -11.89 -13.68 5.23
CA CYS A 429 -11.25 -14.00 6.51
C CYS A 429 -10.47 -15.32 6.44
N GLU A 430 -11.06 -16.34 5.83
CA GLU A 430 -10.41 -17.66 5.64
C GLU A 430 -9.18 -17.52 4.75
N ALA A 431 -9.26 -16.78 3.64
CA ALA A 431 -8.17 -16.54 2.71
C ALA A 431 -6.99 -15.82 3.38
N ALA A 432 -7.28 -14.77 4.16
CA ALA A 432 -6.25 -14.01 4.87
C ALA A 432 -5.56 -14.87 5.95
N ASN A 433 -6.32 -15.66 6.72
CA ASN A 433 -5.74 -16.58 7.70
C ASN A 433 -4.95 -17.71 7.05
N PHE A 434 -5.42 -18.23 5.91
CA PHE A 434 -4.68 -19.23 5.14
C PHE A 434 -3.30 -18.67 4.71
N GLY A 435 -3.26 -17.48 4.13
CA GLY A 435 -2.01 -16.82 3.74
C GLY A 435 -1.07 -16.63 4.95
N TYR A 436 -1.59 -16.14 6.05
CA TYR A 436 -0.83 -15.95 7.28
C TYR A 436 -0.25 -17.27 7.82
N ALA A 437 -1.07 -18.31 7.87
CA ALA A 437 -0.65 -19.63 8.35
C ALA A 437 0.43 -20.25 7.42
N ALA A 438 0.26 -20.15 6.11
CA ALA A 438 1.21 -20.66 5.14
C ALA A 438 2.59 -20.00 5.28
N ALA A 439 2.64 -18.67 5.40
CA ALA A 439 3.88 -17.94 5.62
C ALA A 439 4.52 -18.29 6.98
N THR A 440 3.73 -18.39 8.05
CA THR A 440 4.22 -18.78 9.37
C THR A 440 4.81 -20.20 9.35
N GLN A 441 4.17 -21.12 8.64
CA GLN A 441 4.67 -22.49 8.47
C GLN A 441 6.00 -22.51 7.70
N ALA A 442 6.09 -21.72 6.62
CA ALA A 442 7.32 -21.60 5.82
C ALA A 442 8.48 -21.01 6.64
N LEU A 443 8.24 -19.97 7.43
CA LEU A 443 9.21 -19.39 8.36
C LEU A 443 9.72 -20.42 9.37
N SER A 444 8.81 -21.17 9.98
CA SER A 444 9.13 -22.23 10.95
C SER A 444 9.94 -23.37 10.29
N TYR A 445 9.59 -23.74 9.07
CA TYR A 445 10.30 -24.78 8.32
C TYR A 445 11.70 -24.30 7.94
N ALA A 446 11.86 -23.08 7.46
CA ALA A 446 13.18 -22.50 7.16
C ALA A 446 14.07 -22.46 8.41
N ALA A 447 13.52 -22.03 9.55
CA ALA A 447 14.25 -22.01 10.82
C ALA A 447 14.73 -23.41 11.23
N SER A 448 13.87 -24.43 11.13
CA SER A 448 14.21 -25.83 11.46
C SER A 448 15.22 -26.44 10.49
N SER A 449 15.32 -25.91 9.29
CA SER A 449 16.24 -26.34 8.22
C SER A 449 17.57 -25.55 8.19
N ASN A 450 17.81 -24.65 9.15
CA ASN A 450 18.92 -23.70 9.18
C ASN A 450 18.99 -22.78 7.93
N ALA A 451 17.81 -22.43 7.39
CA ALA A 451 17.63 -21.62 6.19
C ALA A 451 16.92 -20.30 6.48
N SER A 452 17.02 -19.77 7.70
CA SER A 452 16.44 -18.46 8.04
C SER A 452 17.06 -17.35 7.22
N SER A 453 16.23 -16.44 6.72
CA SER A 453 16.65 -15.28 5.93
C SER A 453 15.89 -14.02 6.38
N PRO A 454 16.53 -12.83 6.36
CA PRO A 454 15.84 -11.57 6.63
C PRO A 454 14.97 -11.10 5.47
N VAL A 455 15.08 -11.71 4.29
CA VAL A 455 14.39 -11.32 3.07
C VAL A 455 13.65 -12.50 2.48
N TRP A 456 12.40 -12.25 2.13
CA TRP A 456 11.52 -13.27 1.57
C TRP A 456 10.74 -12.72 0.38
N TRP A 457 10.60 -13.55 -0.64
CA TRP A 457 9.84 -13.26 -1.85
C TRP A 457 8.57 -14.11 -1.90
N LEU A 458 7.46 -13.46 -2.20
CA LEU A 458 6.20 -14.13 -2.52
C LEU A 458 6.18 -14.37 -4.03
N ASP A 459 6.28 -15.62 -4.43
CA ASP A 459 6.16 -16.05 -5.82
C ASP A 459 4.68 -16.13 -6.19
N VAL A 460 4.21 -15.05 -6.83
CA VAL A 460 2.80 -14.82 -7.22
C VAL A 460 2.68 -14.97 -8.72
N GLU A 461 2.53 -16.20 -9.18
CA GLU A 461 2.39 -16.48 -10.61
C GLU A 461 1.42 -17.63 -10.90
N VAL A 462 1.06 -17.76 -12.18
CA VAL A 462 0.22 -18.86 -12.68
C VAL A 462 1.12 -19.97 -13.20
N ALA A 463 1.06 -21.14 -12.58
CA ALA A 463 1.81 -22.30 -13.04
C ALA A 463 1.47 -22.66 -14.51
N GLY A 464 2.50 -22.67 -15.37
CA GLY A 464 2.35 -23.13 -16.76
C GLY A 464 1.96 -22.08 -17.80
N GLY A 465 2.07 -20.78 -17.47
CA GLY A 465 1.77 -19.68 -18.38
C GLY A 465 0.27 -19.39 -18.51
N PHE A 466 -0.03 -18.18 -18.93
CA PHE A 466 -1.41 -17.69 -19.05
C PHE A 466 -2.08 -18.23 -20.33
N THR A 467 -3.10 -19.07 -20.20
CA THR A 467 -3.86 -19.61 -21.33
C THR A 467 -5.31 -19.12 -21.41
N GLY A 468 -5.66 -18.05 -20.70
CA GLY A 468 -7.00 -17.41 -20.83
C GLY A 468 -8.19 -18.22 -20.30
N SER A 469 -8.00 -19.44 -19.78
CA SER A 469 -9.04 -20.27 -19.20
C SER A 469 -8.68 -20.68 -17.76
N TRP A 470 -9.34 -20.11 -16.81
CA TRP A 470 -9.34 -20.52 -15.41
C TRP A 470 -10.41 -21.57 -15.13
N PRO A 471 -10.17 -22.59 -14.28
CA PRO A 471 -8.92 -22.97 -13.61
C PRO A 471 -8.15 -24.02 -14.40
N SER A 472 -6.83 -23.92 -14.49
CA SER A 472 -5.99 -25.00 -14.99
C SER A 472 -5.92 -26.13 -13.98
N ASN A 473 -6.09 -27.35 -14.46
CA ASN A 473 -6.04 -28.57 -13.66
C ASN A 473 -4.62 -28.83 -13.14
N GLY A 474 -4.35 -28.51 -11.87
CA GLY A 474 -3.17 -28.97 -11.16
C GLY A 474 -2.26 -27.85 -10.64
N ASN A 475 -1.82 -27.98 -9.44
CA ASN A 475 -0.78 -27.24 -8.71
C ASN A 475 -0.78 -25.72 -8.90
N GLY A 476 -1.49 -25.01 -8.06
CA GLY A 476 -1.47 -23.56 -8.01
C GLY A 476 -2.65 -22.91 -8.72
N THR A 477 -3.84 -23.08 -8.17
CA THR A 477 -5.03 -22.36 -8.66
C THR A 477 -5.19 -21.05 -7.91
N TRP A 478 -5.53 -20.00 -8.65
CA TRP A 478 -5.99 -18.74 -8.10
C TRP A 478 -7.52 -18.66 -8.22
N SER A 479 -8.18 -17.94 -7.32
CA SER A 479 -9.60 -17.68 -7.40
C SER A 479 -9.92 -16.74 -8.56
N THR A 480 -11.06 -16.95 -9.22
CA THR A 480 -11.63 -15.93 -10.13
C THR A 480 -12.10 -14.68 -9.38
N ASN A 481 -12.25 -14.77 -8.07
CA ASN A 481 -12.48 -13.61 -7.20
C ASN A 481 -11.13 -13.03 -6.76
N LEU A 482 -10.70 -11.97 -7.42
CA LEU A 482 -9.41 -11.32 -7.17
C LEU A 482 -9.25 -10.84 -5.71
N ASN A 483 -10.35 -10.52 -5.01
CA ASN A 483 -10.28 -10.12 -3.61
C ASN A 483 -9.85 -11.28 -2.71
N ILE A 484 -10.22 -12.53 -3.01
CA ILE A 484 -9.75 -13.70 -2.27
C ILE A 484 -8.25 -13.87 -2.45
N ASN A 485 -7.76 -13.76 -3.67
CA ASN A 485 -6.32 -13.85 -3.97
C ASN A 485 -5.52 -12.77 -3.23
N MET A 486 -6.04 -11.55 -3.26
CA MET A 486 -5.47 -10.40 -2.56
C MET A 486 -5.37 -10.65 -1.05
N GLU A 487 -6.39 -11.24 -0.44
CA GLU A 487 -6.40 -11.54 1.01
C GLU A 487 -5.36 -12.61 1.38
N VAL A 488 -5.14 -13.63 0.53
CA VAL A 488 -4.05 -14.60 0.74
C VAL A 488 -2.70 -13.91 0.73
N ILE A 489 -2.42 -13.10 -0.30
CA ILE A 489 -1.16 -12.36 -0.43
C ILE A 489 -0.97 -11.44 0.79
N GLN A 490 -2.01 -10.73 1.20
CA GLN A 490 -1.97 -9.83 2.36
C GLN A 490 -1.69 -10.57 3.66
N GLY A 491 -2.32 -11.73 3.88
CA GLY A 491 -2.08 -12.57 5.04
C GLY A 491 -0.61 -12.99 5.14
N MET A 492 0.00 -13.41 4.01
CA MET A 492 1.41 -13.77 3.95
C MET A 492 2.34 -12.57 4.25
N LEU A 493 2.08 -11.43 3.62
CA LEU A 493 2.85 -10.19 3.86
C LEU A 493 2.81 -9.78 5.33
N MET A 494 1.66 -9.94 6.00
CA MET A 494 1.51 -9.65 7.42
C MET A 494 2.31 -10.61 8.30
N ALA A 495 2.32 -11.92 7.99
CA ALA A 495 3.10 -12.89 8.75
C ALA A 495 4.60 -12.59 8.68
N PHE A 496 5.12 -12.30 7.51
CA PHE A 496 6.54 -11.93 7.34
C PHE A 496 6.90 -10.66 8.12
N LYS A 497 6.07 -9.61 8.02
CA LYS A 497 6.28 -8.37 8.77
C LYS A 497 6.19 -8.56 10.28
N ALA A 498 5.33 -9.46 10.76
CA ALA A 498 5.19 -9.78 12.19
C ALA A 498 6.46 -10.42 12.77
N GLU A 499 7.20 -11.19 11.94
CA GLU A 499 8.47 -11.82 12.32
C GLU A 499 9.69 -10.95 11.99
N GLY A 500 9.49 -9.71 11.55
CA GLY A 500 10.56 -8.75 11.27
C GLY A 500 11.36 -9.04 10.01
N VAL A 501 10.86 -9.87 9.11
CA VAL A 501 11.47 -10.13 7.81
C VAL A 501 10.94 -9.17 6.74
N THR A 502 11.76 -8.85 5.75
CA THR A 502 11.38 -7.96 4.63
C THR A 502 10.72 -8.78 3.52
N PRO A 503 9.40 -8.61 3.25
CA PRO A 503 8.77 -9.28 2.14
C PRO A 503 8.90 -8.49 0.85
N GLY A 504 9.16 -9.17 -0.25
CA GLY A 504 9.06 -8.69 -1.61
C GLY A 504 8.09 -9.54 -2.44
N ILE A 505 7.82 -9.12 -3.67
CA ILE A 505 6.92 -9.83 -4.57
C ILE A 505 7.65 -10.20 -5.85
N TYR A 506 7.60 -11.50 -6.19
CA TYR A 506 7.98 -12.03 -7.49
C TYR A 506 6.72 -12.23 -8.33
N SER A 507 6.69 -11.67 -9.53
CA SER A 507 5.62 -11.84 -10.51
C SER A 507 6.01 -11.23 -11.86
N THR A 508 5.04 -11.17 -12.78
CA THR A 508 5.15 -10.40 -14.01
C THR A 508 4.13 -9.25 -14.03
N TYR A 509 4.41 -8.21 -14.81
CA TYR A 509 3.48 -7.10 -15.03
C TYR A 509 2.17 -7.54 -15.74
N VAL A 510 2.18 -8.72 -16.38
CA VAL A 510 1.00 -9.32 -17.02
C VAL A 510 0.17 -10.13 -16.02
N GLN A 511 0.80 -10.99 -15.24
CA GLN A 511 0.12 -11.91 -14.31
C GLN A 511 -0.42 -11.19 -13.07
N TRP A 512 0.32 -10.21 -12.55
CA TRP A 512 -0.10 -9.50 -11.34
C TRP A 512 -1.51 -8.90 -11.42
N PRO A 513 -1.89 -8.11 -12.46
CA PRO A 513 -3.24 -7.58 -12.59
C PRO A 513 -4.33 -8.64 -12.67
N GLU A 514 -4.00 -9.81 -13.20
CA GLU A 514 -4.94 -10.90 -13.38
C GLU A 514 -5.15 -11.73 -12.10
N ILE A 515 -4.13 -11.79 -11.24
CA ILE A 515 -4.19 -12.49 -9.95
C ILE A 515 -4.72 -11.56 -8.86
N ALA A 516 -4.17 -10.37 -8.75
CA ALA A 516 -4.36 -9.44 -7.63
C ALA A 516 -5.10 -8.15 -8.02
N GLY A 517 -5.47 -7.98 -9.31
CA GLY A 517 -6.18 -6.80 -9.78
C GLY A 517 -5.38 -5.51 -9.59
N SER A 518 -6.01 -4.54 -8.97
CA SER A 518 -5.38 -3.24 -8.63
C SER A 518 -4.71 -3.23 -7.26
N TYR A 519 -4.50 -4.38 -6.62
CA TYR A 519 -3.86 -4.44 -5.31
C TYR A 519 -2.40 -3.97 -5.39
N ASN A 520 -2.04 -3.03 -4.54
CA ASN A 520 -0.74 -2.35 -4.57
C ASN A 520 -0.10 -2.37 -3.17
N PRO A 521 0.51 -3.49 -2.74
CA PRO A 521 1.14 -3.59 -1.43
C PRO A 521 2.45 -2.78 -1.30
N GLY A 522 3.02 -2.33 -2.44
CA GLY A 522 4.33 -1.70 -2.47
C GLY A 522 5.47 -2.67 -2.13
N GLY A 523 6.66 -2.14 -1.92
CA GLY A 523 7.84 -2.92 -1.51
C GLY A 523 8.76 -3.32 -2.66
N PRO A 524 9.77 -4.17 -2.39
CA PRO A 524 10.70 -4.65 -3.40
C PRO A 524 10.00 -5.59 -4.38
N LEU A 525 10.37 -5.48 -5.67
CA LEU A 525 9.91 -6.37 -6.73
C LEU A 525 11.07 -7.20 -7.27
N TRP A 526 10.79 -8.46 -7.48
CA TRP A 526 11.59 -9.37 -8.27
C TRP A 526 10.81 -9.66 -9.56
N VAL A 527 11.22 -9.03 -10.64
CA VAL A 527 10.48 -9.03 -11.91
C VAL A 527 10.86 -10.25 -12.74
N ALA A 528 9.89 -11.11 -13.01
CA ALA A 528 10.09 -12.30 -13.82
C ALA A 528 10.00 -12.01 -15.33
N GLY A 529 10.68 -12.87 -16.15
CA GLY A 529 10.44 -12.97 -17.58
C GLY A 529 11.34 -12.13 -18.49
N ALA A 530 12.55 -11.79 -18.07
CA ALA A 530 13.57 -11.22 -18.95
C ALA A 530 14.18 -12.32 -19.83
N TYR A 531 13.55 -12.61 -20.96
CA TYR A 531 13.98 -13.68 -21.88
C TYR A 531 15.15 -13.32 -22.80
N ASP A 532 15.75 -12.15 -22.63
CA ASP A 532 16.85 -11.68 -23.48
C ASP A 532 17.95 -11.01 -22.66
N SER A 533 19.03 -10.62 -23.32
CA SER A 533 20.15 -9.90 -22.71
C SER A 533 19.81 -8.46 -22.28
N SER A 534 18.55 -8.06 -22.34
CA SER A 534 18.08 -6.71 -22.00
C SER A 534 17.35 -6.65 -20.66
N TRP A 535 17.77 -7.46 -19.68
CA TRP A 535 17.19 -7.50 -18.34
C TRP A 535 17.07 -6.09 -17.70
N GLN A 536 17.99 -5.17 -18.03
CA GLN A 536 17.94 -3.78 -17.53
C GLN A 536 16.63 -3.06 -17.88
N ASN A 537 15.97 -3.43 -18.98
CA ASN A 537 14.71 -2.84 -19.37
C ASN A 537 13.59 -3.20 -18.39
N HIS A 538 13.70 -4.36 -17.73
CA HIS A 538 12.72 -4.83 -16.76
C HIS A 538 12.82 -4.11 -15.40
N CYS A 539 13.88 -3.33 -15.18
CA CYS A 539 14.02 -2.45 -14.02
C CYS A 539 13.19 -1.16 -14.10
N SER A 540 12.38 -0.99 -15.13
CA SER A 540 11.59 0.21 -15.38
C SER A 540 10.21 -0.09 -15.97
N ALA A 541 9.38 0.94 -16.10
CA ALA A 541 8.09 0.79 -16.79
C ALA A 541 8.30 0.30 -18.24
N PRO A 542 7.41 -0.57 -18.79
CA PRO A 542 6.11 -0.95 -18.24
C PRO A 542 6.12 -2.15 -17.29
N TYR A 543 7.27 -2.71 -16.93
CA TYR A 543 7.39 -3.96 -16.19
C TYR A 543 7.14 -3.83 -14.68
N ILE A 544 6.91 -2.61 -14.19
CA ILE A 544 6.59 -2.35 -12.78
C ILE A 544 5.12 -2.68 -12.51
N TYR A 545 4.87 -3.45 -11.46
CA TYR A 545 3.55 -3.81 -10.97
C TYR A 545 3.44 -3.58 -9.45
N ALA A 546 2.27 -3.73 -8.89
CA ALA A 546 2.03 -3.61 -7.44
C ALA A 546 2.54 -2.30 -6.80
N ASN A 547 2.83 -1.25 -7.61
CA ASN A 547 3.49 -0.01 -7.21
C ASN A 547 4.79 -0.24 -6.40
N GLY A 548 5.47 -1.35 -6.68
CA GLY A 548 6.72 -1.70 -6.01
C GLY A 548 7.94 -1.07 -6.66
N THR A 549 9.09 -1.26 -6.03
CA THR A 549 10.40 -0.83 -6.54
C THR A 549 11.12 -2.03 -7.14
N PRO A 550 11.43 -2.06 -8.45
CA PRO A 550 12.23 -3.12 -9.04
C PRO A 550 13.58 -3.23 -8.31
N THR A 551 13.85 -4.41 -7.78
CA THR A 551 15.07 -4.72 -7.01
C THR A 551 15.86 -5.80 -7.71
N LEU A 552 15.16 -6.82 -8.19
CA LEU A 552 15.71 -7.94 -8.92
C LEU A 552 14.93 -8.18 -10.21
N VAL A 553 15.59 -8.77 -11.18
CA VAL A 553 15.01 -9.27 -12.43
C VAL A 553 15.47 -10.69 -12.63
N GLN A 554 14.55 -11.63 -12.84
CA GLN A 554 14.86 -12.99 -13.23
C GLN A 554 14.92 -13.08 -14.76
N GLY A 555 16.07 -13.50 -15.28
CA GLY A 555 16.27 -13.90 -16.66
C GLY A 555 16.05 -15.40 -16.82
N THR A 556 15.80 -15.85 -18.03
CA THR A 556 15.92 -17.28 -18.35
C THR A 556 17.39 -17.67 -18.39
N ALA A 557 17.63 -18.95 -18.08
CA ALA A 557 18.92 -19.60 -18.20
C ALA A 557 19.68 -19.09 -19.42
N GLY A 558 20.91 -18.65 -19.20
CA GLY A 558 21.79 -18.13 -20.25
C GLY A 558 21.99 -19.13 -21.39
N PRO A 559 22.74 -18.79 -22.45
CA PRO A 559 22.82 -19.52 -23.71
C PRO A 559 23.30 -20.97 -23.60
N ASN A 560 23.64 -21.41 -22.39
CA ASN A 560 24.15 -22.77 -22.11
C ASN A 560 23.09 -23.73 -21.56
N ASN A 561 21.78 -23.38 -21.58
CA ASN A 561 20.70 -24.24 -21.12
C ASN A 561 20.91 -24.74 -19.67
N THR A 562 21.24 -23.83 -18.77
CA THR A 562 21.47 -24.14 -17.36
C THR A 562 20.15 -24.51 -16.69
N VAL A 563 20.20 -25.46 -15.77
CA VAL A 563 19.04 -25.93 -14.97
C VAL A 563 18.58 -24.88 -13.96
N TYR A 564 19.21 -23.71 -13.94
CA TYR A 564 19.05 -22.66 -12.93
C TYR A 564 18.64 -21.34 -13.57
N ASP A 565 17.75 -20.65 -12.91
CA ASP A 565 17.36 -19.30 -13.29
C ASP A 565 18.42 -18.29 -12.82
N GLU A 566 18.65 -17.27 -13.63
CA GLU A 566 19.65 -16.22 -13.39
C GLU A 566 18.97 -14.95 -12.91
N ASP A 567 19.51 -14.35 -11.85
CA ASP A 567 19.00 -13.13 -11.24
C ASP A 567 19.97 -11.97 -11.36
N PHE A 568 19.42 -10.79 -11.64
CA PHE A 568 20.16 -9.55 -11.79
C PHE A 568 19.58 -8.46 -10.90
N ALA A 569 20.44 -7.68 -10.26
CA ALA A 569 20.02 -6.54 -9.46
C ALA A 569 19.77 -5.30 -10.33
N CYS A 570 18.65 -4.65 -10.11
CA CYS A 570 18.33 -3.37 -10.69
C CYS A 570 19.15 -2.25 -10.03
#